data_6eee307ca05abca5fe8be3c136dc636b
#
_entry.id   6eee307ca05abca5fe8be3c136dc636b
#
_cell.length_a   1.000
_cell.length_b   1.000
_cell.length_c   1.000
_cell.angle_alpha   90.00
_cell.angle_beta   90.00
_cell.angle_gamma   90.00
#
_symmetry.space_group_name_H-M   'P 1'
#
loop_
_entity.id
_entity.type
_entity.pdbx_description
1 polymer ?
#
loop_
_entity_poly.entity_id
_entity_poly.type
_entity_poly.pdbx_seq_one_letter_code
_entity_poly.pdbx_strand_id
1 'polypeptide(L)'
;LPEQARFQILALDGGGAKALFTAHVLARLEQDLGVRVTDAFDLIAGTSAGGIVALGLGAGLTSADLATHYEELAQTVFPKARRRPWRRIRQFVSPLYDAAPLRTVLTDVLGDRKLGDSSKRLVVPAWDVGRGLVHVFKTPHHERLRRDWSIPMVDVAMATSAAPTFFPAARVDGHRLIDGGVWANNPSVVAVAEAVSVLGVPLSAIRVLNIGTTESVSHHPKRLDNGGFIQWAKPIGSTLIEASSRGGQGTAEHMVGREDFWRFDALVPGGLYELDSVDAEDITGLAASVSRELSPIYADTFAGHRAPDYSPLAG
;
A
#
# COMPACT_ATOMS: atom_id res chain seq x y z
N LEU A 1 -25.04 18.33 18.93
CA LEU A 1 -24.94 16.87 18.91
C LEU A 1 -23.59 16.51 19.47
N PRO A 2 -23.45 15.51 20.38
CA PRO A 2 -22.12 15.06 20.78
C PRO A 2 -21.35 14.66 19.54
N GLU A 3 -20.10 15.05 19.45
CA GLU A 3 -19.19 14.68 18.37
C GLU A 3 -19.17 13.14 18.32
N GLN A 4 -19.73 12.57 17.24
CA GLN A 4 -19.75 11.13 17.08
C GLN A 4 -18.32 10.64 17.08
N ALA A 5 -18.03 9.62 17.89
CA ALA A 5 -16.70 9.01 17.94
C ALA A 5 -16.27 8.66 16.50
N ARG A 6 -15.21 9.33 16.03
CA ARG A 6 -14.69 9.13 14.67
C ARG A 6 -13.83 7.88 14.62
N PHE A 7 -13.83 7.22 13.48
CA PHE A 7 -12.96 6.09 13.16
C PHE A 7 -12.15 6.44 11.93
N GLN A 8 -10.84 6.60 12.08
CA GLN A 8 -9.97 7.06 11.01
C GLN A 8 -9.17 5.92 10.40
N ILE A 9 -9.18 5.84 9.07
CA ILE A 9 -8.51 4.83 8.27
C ILE A 9 -7.38 5.49 7.48
N LEU A 10 -6.17 4.90 7.55
CA LEU A 10 -5.06 5.20 6.65
C LEU A 10 -4.99 4.09 5.60
N ALA A 11 -5.17 4.45 4.32
CA ALA A 11 -5.11 3.54 3.19
C ALA A 11 -3.93 3.89 2.29
N LEU A 12 -3.02 2.94 2.08
CA LEU A 12 -1.76 3.11 1.36
C LEU A 12 -1.76 2.30 0.06
N ASP A 13 -1.68 3.00 -1.06
CA ASP A 13 -1.75 2.37 -2.39
C ASP A 13 -0.49 1.55 -2.71
N GLY A 14 -0.67 0.55 -3.56
CA GLY A 14 0.43 -0.17 -4.21
C GLY A 14 1.13 0.69 -5.26
N GLY A 15 2.45 0.50 -5.42
CA GLY A 15 3.20 1.30 -6.38
C GLY A 15 4.67 0.93 -6.59
N GLY A 16 5.15 -0.19 -6.03
CA GLY A 16 6.55 -0.61 -6.15
C GLY A 16 7.51 0.46 -5.63
N ALA A 17 8.57 0.79 -6.37
CA ALA A 17 9.55 1.81 -5.98
C ALA A 17 8.91 3.20 -5.75
N LYS A 18 7.77 3.50 -6.37
CA LYS A 18 7.06 4.78 -6.20
C LYS A 18 6.50 4.99 -4.79
N ALA A 19 6.38 3.96 -3.95
CA ALA A 19 5.97 4.12 -2.56
C ALA A 19 7.00 4.85 -1.69
N LEU A 20 8.19 5.13 -2.23
CA LEU A 20 9.12 6.11 -1.67
C LEU A 20 8.44 7.48 -1.48
N PHE A 21 7.58 7.89 -2.43
CA PHE A 21 6.71 9.07 -2.27
C PHE A 21 5.85 8.97 -1.02
N THR A 22 5.13 7.86 -0.85
CA THR A 22 4.25 7.63 0.32
C THR A 22 5.02 7.72 1.64
N ALA A 23 6.19 7.07 1.72
CA ALA A 23 7.03 7.08 2.91
C ALA A 23 7.54 8.50 3.25
N HIS A 24 7.97 9.27 2.24
CA HIS A 24 8.41 10.65 2.43
C HIS A 24 7.26 11.61 2.77
N VAL A 25 6.06 11.44 2.19
CA VAL A 25 4.89 12.24 2.58
C VAL A 25 4.57 12.02 4.05
N LEU A 26 4.52 10.77 4.51
CA LEU A 26 4.30 10.46 5.93
C LEU A 26 5.38 11.04 6.83
N ALA A 27 6.66 10.90 6.46
CA ALA A 27 7.79 11.45 7.22
C ALA A 27 7.72 12.98 7.34
N ARG A 28 7.34 13.67 6.25
CA ARG A 28 7.17 15.12 6.26
C ARG A 28 5.99 15.57 7.10
N LEU A 29 4.85 14.88 7.06
CA LEU A 29 3.71 15.15 7.93
C LEU A 29 4.10 15.03 9.41
N GLU A 30 4.82 13.97 9.80
CA GLU A 30 5.32 13.82 11.18
C GLU A 30 6.29 14.95 11.57
N GLN A 31 7.19 15.32 10.66
CA GLN A 31 8.17 16.39 10.89
C GLN A 31 7.51 17.77 11.01
N ASP A 32 6.61 18.10 10.09
CA ASP A 32 5.98 19.43 10.01
C ASP A 32 5.03 19.69 11.18
N LEU A 33 4.36 18.64 11.67
CA LEU A 33 3.34 18.76 12.71
C LEU A 33 3.81 18.33 14.10
N GLY A 34 4.97 17.68 14.21
CA GLY A 34 5.50 17.18 15.50
C GLY A 34 4.65 16.06 16.11
N VAL A 35 3.98 15.25 15.29
CA VAL A 35 3.07 14.17 15.69
C VAL A 35 3.51 12.83 15.11
N ARG A 36 3.01 11.73 15.68
CA ARG A 36 3.06 10.43 15.04
C ARG A 36 1.81 10.26 14.18
N VAL A 37 1.99 10.07 12.88
CA VAL A 37 0.83 9.86 11.96
C VAL A 37 -0.03 8.70 12.42
N THR A 38 0.59 7.62 12.89
CA THR A 38 -0.13 6.42 13.35
C THR A 38 -1.06 6.67 14.55
N ASP A 39 -0.85 7.75 15.33
CA ASP A 39 -1.68 8.03 16.50
C ASP A 39 -3.09 8.48 16.11
N ALA A 40 -3.25 9.02 14.91
CA ALA A 40 -4.53 9.49 14.40
C ALA A 40 -5.37 8.38 13.72
N PHE A 41 -4.85 7.17 13.52
CA PHE A 41 -5.54 6.15 12.75
C PHE A 41 -5.85 4.89 13.54
N ASP A 42 -7.13 4.49 13.48
CA ASP A 42 -7.67 3.29 14.12
C ASP A 42 -7.37 2.01 13.33
N LEU A 43 -7.25 2.13 12.01
CA LEU A 43 -6.97 1.05 11.06
C LEU A 43 -6.03 1.52 9.97
N ILE A 44 -5.02 0.72 9.66
CA ILE A 44 -4.12 0.96 8.54
C ILE A 44 -4.28 -0.17 7.52
N ALA A 45 -4.56 0.18 6.28
CA ALA A 45 -4.59 -0.76 5.17
C ALA A 45 -3.51 -0.43 4.15
N GLY A 46 -2.83 -1.44 3.62
CA GLY A 46 -1.80 -1.21 2.62
C GLY A 46 -1.69 -2.37 1.64
N THR A 47 -1.52 -2.06 0.35
CA THR A 47 -1.34 -3.05 -0.71
C THR A 47 0.07 -2.96 -1.28
N SER A 48 0.69 -4.13 -1.56
CA SER A 48 2.01 -4.16 -2.21
C SER A 48 3.04 -3.34 -1.43
N ALA A 49 3.67 -2.39 -2.07
CA ALA A 49 4.58 -1.42 -1.46
C ALA A 49 3.94 -0.63 -0.30
N GLY A 50 2.68 -0.21 -0.44
CA GLY A 50 1.91 0.39 0.65
C GLY A 50 1.67 -0.58 1.82
N GLY A 51 1.58 -1.89 1.53
CA GLY A 51 1.53 -2.95 2.54
C GLY A 51 2.83 -3.07 3.33
N ILE A 52 3.98 -2.92 2.66
CA ILE A 52 5.30 -2.88 3.34
C ILE A 52 5.35 -1.67 4.31
N VAL A 53 4.91 -0.50 3.86
CA VAL A 53 4.84 0.70 4.71
C VAL A 53 3.89 0.48 5.89
N ALA A 54 2.68 -0.08 5.65
CA ALA A 54 1.71 -0.37 6.70
C ALA A 54 2.26 -1.35 7.76
N LEU A 55 2.96 -2.40 7.33
CA LEU A 55 3.62 -3.37 8.23
C LEU A 55 4.72 -2.72 9.06
N GLY A 56 5.53 -1.84 8.46
CA GLY A 56 6.55 -1.10 9.18
C GLY A 56 5.95 -0.14 10.23
N LEU A 57 4.87 0.58 9.90
CA LEU A 57 4.12 1.39 10.85
C LEU A 57 3.56 0.53 12.00
N GLY A 58 2.99 -0.62 11.68
CA GLY A 58 2.49 -1.60 12.65
C GLY A 58 3.60 -2.20 13.53
N ALA A 59 4.80 -2.36 12.98
CA ALA A 59 6.01 -2.78 13.71
C ALA A 59 6.56 -1.69 14.63
N GLY A 60 5.99 -0.48 14.62
CA GLY A 60 6.38 0.64 15.47
C GLY A 60 7.49 1.53 14.89
N LEU A 61 7.88 1.35 13.62
CA LEU A 61 8.83 2.23 12.96
C LEU A 61 8.29 3.65 12.81
N THR A 62 9.16 4.64 12.88
CA THR A 62 8.80 6.02 12.53
C THR A 62 8.67 6.16 11.01
N SER A 63 7.91 7.15 10.55
CA SER A 63 7.83 7.41 9.11
C SER A 63 9.18 7.83 8.52
N ALA A 64 10.06 8.45 9.30
CA ALA A 64 11.43 8.79 8.90
C ALA A 64 12.29 7.54 8.71
N ASP A 65 12.23 6.57 9.65
CA ASP A 65 12.92 5.28 9.50
C ASP A 65 12.43 4.55 8.25
N LEU A 66 11.11 4.54 8.03
CA LEU A 66 10.49 3.93 6.84
C LEU A 66 10.97 4.56 5.54
N ALA A 67 11.07 5.90 5.47
CA ALA A 67 11.59 6.58 4.30
C ALA A 67 13.03 6.14 3.99
N THR A 68 13.89 6.09 5.02
CA THR A 68 15.28 5.63 4.89
C THR A 68 15.38 4.18 4.42
N HIS A 69 14.67 3.27 5.08
CA HIS A 69 14.66 1.85 4.71
C HIS A 69 14.05 1.62 3.33
N TYR A 70 13.06 2.43 2.93
CA TYR A 70 12.46 2.30 1.61
C TYR A 70 13.39 2.75 0.49
N GLU A 71 14.24 3.77 0.72
CA GLU A 71 15.31 4.15 -0.21
C GLU A 71 16.30 2.99 -0.42
N GLU A 72 16.75 2.36 0.66
CA GLU A 72 17.64 1.20 0.61
C GLU A 72 16.98 0.02 -0.12
N LEU A 73 15.72 -0.26 0.19
CA LEU A 73 14.92 -1.29 -0.46
C LEU A 73 14.84 -1.04 -1.97
N ALA A 74 14.49 0.18 -2.38
CA ALA A 74 14.36 0.53 -3.79
C ALA A 74 15.69 0.37 -4.56
N GLN A 75 16.82 0.75 -3.97
CA GLN A 75 18.14 0.61 -4.58
C GLN A 75 18.58 -0.86 -4.66
N THR A 76 18.31 -1.66 -3.62
CA THR A 76 18.72 -3.05 -3.53
C THR A 76 17.89 -3.96 -4.43
N VAL A 77 16.58 -3.76 -4.43
CA VAL A 77 15.63 -4.61 -5.16
C VAL A 77 15.56 -4.24 -6.65
N PHE A 78 15.64 -2.94 -6.97
CA PHE A 78 15.51 -2.41 -8.33
C PHE A 78 16.78 -1.70 -8.83
N PRO A 79 17.94 -2.35 -8.85
CA PRO A 79 19.19 -1.69 -9.23
C PRO A 79 19.18 -1.23 -10.70
N LYS A 80 19.60 0.03 -10.93
CA LYS A 80 19.63 0.67 -12.26
C LYS A 80 20.40 -0.16 -13.32
N ALA A 81 21.46 -0.86 -12.90
CA ALA A 81 22.28 -1.72 -13.77
C ALA A 81 21.54 -2.95 -14.34
N ARG A 82 20.42 -3.34 -13.74
CA ARG A 82 19.63 -4.50 -14.18
C ARG A 82 18.66 -4.22 -15.34
N ARG A 83 18.59 -2.98 -15.86
CA ARG A 83 17.71 -2.58 -16.99
C ARG A 83 18.24 -2.95 -18.37
N ARG A 84 19.00 -4.03 -18.51
CA ARG A 84 19.53 -4.48 -19.81
C ARG A 84 18.39 -5.02 -20.70
N PRO A 85 18.36 -4.68 -22.01
CA PRO A 85 17.23 -5.02 -22.90
C PRO A 85 16.94 -6.53 -22.99
N TRP A 86 17.97 -7.39 -22.91
CA TRP A 86 17.78 -8.84 -22.94
C TRP A 86 17.00 -9.40 -21.71
N ARG A 87 16.96 -8.71 -20.57
CA ARG A 87 16.17 -9.09 -19.41
C ARG A 87 14.68 -8.90 -19.65
N ARG A 88 14.27 -7.88 -20.41
CA ARG A 88 12.88 -7.69 -20.82
C ARG A 88 12.40 -8.83 -21.72
N ILE A 89 13.29 -9.42 -22.53
CA ILE A 89 12.97 -10.62 -23.31
C ILE A 89 12.76 -11.82 -22.39
N ARG A 90 13.60 -11.98 -21.37
CA ARG A 90 13.45 -13.07 -20.38
C ARG A 90 12.14 -12.95 -19.57
N GLN A 91 11.60 -11.76 -19.37
CA GLN A 91 10.34 -11.51 -18.64
C GLN A 91 9.12 -12.21 -19.30
N PHE A 92 9.21 -12.59 -20.57
CA PHE A 92 8.15 -13.39 -21.21
C PHE A 92 8.05 -14.82 -20.66
N VAL A 93 9.08 -15.34 -20.00
CA VAL A 93 9.14 -16.74 -19.54
C VAL A 93 9.51 -16.87 -18.06
N SER A 94 9.96 -15.81 -17.41
CA SER A 94 10.35 -15.83 -15.98
C SER A 94 10.19 -14.45 -15.34
N PRO A 95 10.03 -14.37 -13.99
CA PRO A 95 9.99 -13.11 -13.27
C PRO A 95 11.24 -12.25 -13.53
N LEU A 96 11.06 -10.93 -13.51
CA LEU A 96 12.13 -9.98 -13.78
C LEU A 96 13.15 -9.93 -12.63
N TYR A 97 12.69 -10.05 -11.39
CA TYR A 97 13.50 -9.96 -10.17
C TYR A 97 13.46 -11.26 -9.37
N ASP A 98 14.57 -11.52 -8.67
CA ASP A 98 14.62 -12.51 -7.61
C ASP A 98 13.99 -11.92 -6.34
N ALA A 99 13.25 -12.74 -5.62
CA ALA A 99 12.61 -12.35 -4.38
C ALA A 99 13.56 -12.31 -3.16
N ALA A 100 14.74 -12.94 -3.27
CA ALA A 100 15.68 -13.04 -2.14
C ALA A 100 16.20 -11.67 -1.66
N PRO A 101 16.62 -10.72 -2.53
CA PRO A 101 17.03 -9.39 -2.06
C PRO A 101 15.91 -8.65 -1.32
N LEU A 102 14.67 -8.73 -1.81
CA LEU A 102 13.51 -8.13 -1.13
C LEU A 102 13.32 -8.76 0.25
N ARG A 103 13.36 -10.08 0.34
CA ARG A 103 13.21 -10.79 1.63
C ARG A 103 14.32 -10.40 2.62
N THR A 104 15.56 -10.27 2.17
CA THR A 104 16.67 -9.86 3.04
C THR A 104 16.40 -8.49 3.67
N VAL A 105 16.13 -7.47 2.86
CA VAL A 105 15.85 -6.11 3.36
C VAL A 105 14.64 -6.11 4.30
N LEU A 106 13.57 -6.83 3.95
CA LEU A 106 12.39 -6.92 4.81
C LEU A 106 12.69 -7.62 6.14
N THR A 107 13.57 -8.63 6.14
CA THR A 107 14.00 -9.32 7.37
C THR A 107 14.83 -8.40 8.25
N ASP A 108 15.72 -7.61 7.67
CA ASP A 108 16.55 -6.64 8.42
C ASP A 108 15.68 -5.57 9.10
N VAL A 109 14.59 -5.15 8.45
CA VAL A 109 13.69 -4.09 8.94
C VAL A 109 12.61 -4.62 9.91
N LEU A 110 11.95 -5.71 9.56
CA LEU A 110 10.81 -6.25 10.32
C LEU A 110 11.23 -7.29 11.36
N GLY A 111 12.40 -7.92 11.20
CA GLY A 111 12.91 -8.98 12.08
C GLY A 111 11.97 -10.19 12.10
N ASP A 112 11.86 -10.82 13.27
CA ASP A 112 11.01 -11.99 13.50
C ASP A 112 9.57 -11.65 13.90
N ARG A 113 9.16 -10.37 13.77
CA ARG A 113 7.82 -9.92 14.16
C ARG A 113 6.75 -10.64 13.37
N LYS A 114 5.72 -11.06 14.09
CA LYS A 114 4.50 -11.65 13.55
C LYS A 114 3.44 -10.58 13.35
N LEU A 115 2.43 -10.86 12.54
CA LEU A 115 1.32 -9.93 12.33
C LEU A 115 0.57 -9.62 13.64
N GLY A 116 0.54 -10.57 14.57
CA GLY A 116 0.01 -10.39 15.91
C GLY A 116 0.80 -9.45 16.82
N ASP A 117 2.06 -9.16 16.50
CA ASP A 117 2.91 -8.25 17.27
C ASP A 117 2.71 -6.78 16.86
N SER A 118 1.82 -6.53 15.89
CA SER A 118 1.54 -5.17 15.43
C SER A 118 0.95 -4.30 16.53
N SER A 119 1.43 -3.08 16.63
CA SER A 119 0.89 -2.05 17.54
C SER A 119 -0.36 -1.34 16.97
N LYS A 120 -0.75 -1.67 15.72
CA LYS A 120 -1.90 -1.08 15.02
C LYS A 120 -2.74 -2.18 14.35
N ARG A 121 -4.04 -1.90 14.13
CA ARG A 121 -4.87 -2.77 13.31
C ARG A 121 -4.42 -2.67 11.86
N LEU A 122 -4.09 -3.81 11.26
CA LEU A 122 -3.62 -3.87 9.87
C LEU A 122 -4.54 -4.73 9.02
N VAL A 123 -4.68 -4.30 7.75
CA VAL A 123 -5.36 -5.03 6.68
C VAL A 123 -4.49 -4.98 5.44
N VAL A 124 -4.03 -6.16 4.97
CA VAL A 124 -3.06 -6.25 3.87
C VAL A 124 -3.57 -7.21 2.80
N PRO A 125 -4.05 -6.69 1.65
CA PRO A 125 -4.56 -7.52 0.55
C PRO A 125 -3.46 -8.32 -0.17
N ALA A 126 -3.83 -9.53 -0.59
CA ALA A 126 -3.12 -10.40 -1.52
C ALA A 126 -4.14 -11.17 -2.36
N TRP A 127 -3.69 -11.95 -3.33
CA TRP A 127 -4.52 -12.83 -4.14
C TRP A 127 -4.00 -14.26 -4.12
N ASP A 128 -4.84 -15.22 -3.73
CA ASP A 128 -4.49 -16.64 -3.80
C ASP A 128 -4.72 -17.16 -5.22
N VAL A 129 -3.64 -17.21 -5.99
CA VAL A 129 -3.68 -17.71 -7.38
C VAL A 129 -3.90 -19.22 -7.43
N GLY A 130 -3.65 -19.93 -6.35
CA GLY A 130 -3.87 -21.38 -6.27
C GLY A 130 -5.34 -21.74 -6.15
N ARG A 131 -6.12 -20.90 -5.48
CA ARG A 131 -7.55 -21.12 -5.21
C ARG A 131 -8.46 -20.19 -6.01
N GLY A 132 -7.91 -19.12 -6.63
CA GLY A 132 -8.69 -18.12 -7.32
C GLY A 132 -9.53 -17.26 -6.36
N LEU A 133 -9.01 -16.95 -5.17
CA LEU A 133 -9.73 -16.23 -4.11
C LEU A 133 -8.95 -15.02 -3.62
N VAL A 134 -9.68 -14.00 -3.15
CA VAL A 134 -9.07 -12.92 -2.39
C VAL A 134 -8.50 -13.47 -1.09
N HIS A 135 -7.30 -13.00 -0.76
CA HIS A 135 -6.67 -13.25 0.52
C HIS A 135 -6.36 -11.89 1.16
N VAL A 136 -6.83 -11.69 2.39
CA VAL A 136 -6.58 -10.48 3.15
C VAL A 136 -5.96 -10.87 4.48
N PHE A 137 -4.70 -10.51 4.67
CA PHE A 137 -4.05 -10.66 5.96
C PHE A 137 -4.57 -9.61 6.93
N LYS A 138 -4.84 -10.03 8.16
CA LYS A 138 -5.42 -9.17 9.19
C LYS A 138 -4.76 -9.42 10.53
N THR A 139 -4.46 -8.33 11.25
CA THR A 139 -4.13 -8.45 12.67
C THR A 139 -5.28 -9.04 13.46
N PRO A 140 -5.04 -9.66 14.63
CA PRO A 140 -6.09 -10.25 15.44
C PRO A 140 -6.89 -9.16 16.21
N HIS A 141 -7.54 -8.25 15.48
CA HIS A 141 -8.30 -7.14 16.04
C HIS A 141 -9.80 -7.44 16.24
N HIS A 142 -10.21 -8.69 16.06
CA HIS A 142 -11.54 -9.21 16.35
C HIS A 142 -11.45 -10.70 16.70
N GLU A 143 -12.33 -11.21 17.55
CA GLU A 143 -12.33 -12.60 18.02
C GLU A 143 -12.37 -13.66 16.91
N ARG A 144 -12.96 -13.32 15.76
CA ARG A 144 -13.00 -14.20 14.58
C ARG A 144 -11.68 -14.24 13.80
N LEU A 145 -10.75 -13.32 14.05
CA LEU A 145 -9.50 -13.17 13.30
C LEU A 145 -8.34 -13.87 14.01
N ARG A 146 -8.36 -15.21 14.00
CA ARG A 146 -7.36 -16.04 14.71
C ARG A 146 -6.35 -16.72 13.80
N ARG A 147 -6.46 -16.56 12.49
CA ARG A 147 -5.63 -17.30 11.53
C ARG A 147 -4.25 -16.69 11.36
N ASP A 148 -4.19 -15.38 11.15
CA ASP A 148 -3.00 -14.73 10.61
C ASP A 148 -2.03 -14.20 11.68
N TRP A 149 -2.39 -14.26 12.97
CA TRP A 149 -1.60 -13.66 14.05
C TRP A 149 -0.16 -14.16 14.15
N SER A 150 0.07 -15.45 13.83
CA SER A 150 1.39 -16.10 13.91
C SER A 150 2.22 -15.97 12.63
N ILE A 151 1.65 -15.40 11.54
CA ILE A 151 2.34 -15.25 10.28
C ILE A 151 3.41 -14.15 10.40
N PRO A 152 4.68 -14.43 10.02
CA PRO A 152 5.73 -13.42 10.02
C PRO A 152 5.34 -12.22 9.14
N MET A 153 5.57 -11.00 9.62
CA MET A 153 5.32 -9.77 8.85
C MET A 153 6.09 -9.76 7.53
N VAL A 154 7.30 -10.36 7.51
CA VAL A 154 8.10 -10.53 6.29
C VAL A 154 7.34 -11.35 5.24
N ASP A 155 6.68 -12.43 5.65
CA ASP A 155 5.91 -13.27 4.71
C ASP A 155 4.66 -12.57 4.19
N VAL A 156 4.01 -11.77 5.03
CA VAL A 156 2.89 -10.92 4.62
C VAL A 156 3.35 -9.88 3.59
N ALA A 157 4.49 -9.21 3.85
CA ALA A 157 5.09 -8.24 2.94
C ALA A 157 5.46 -8.87 1.59
N MET A 158 6.10 -10.06 1.63
CA MET A 158 6.42 -10.83 0.42
C MET A 158 5.19 -11.22 -0.38
N ALA A 159 4.10 -11.60 0.28
CA ALA A 159 2.87 -12.02 -0.39
C ALA A 159 2.16 -10.84 -1.07
N THR A 160 1.98 -9.74 -0.34
CA THR A 160 1.28 -8.56 -0.88
C THR A 160 2.04 -7.87 -2.00
N SER A 161 3.39 -8.00 -2.05
CA SER A 161 4.25 -7.38 -3.06
C SER A 161 4.75 -8.34 -4.17
N ALA A 162 4.24 -9.57 -4.24
CA ALA A 162 4.59 -10.53 -5.28
C ALA A 162 3.92 -10.20 -6.63
N ALA A 163 4.25 -9.04 -7.20
CA ALA A 163 3.65 -8.54 -8.44
C ALA A 163 3.94 -9.48 -9.62
N PRO A 164 2.90 -9.96 -10.33
CA PRO A 164 3.07 -10.82 -11.50
C PRO A 164 4.02 -10.21 -12.52
N THR A 165 4.84 -11.02 -13.14
CA THR A 165 5.93 -10.66 -14.06
C THR A 165 7.15 -10.01 -13.42
N PHE A 166 7.03 -9.38 -12.25
CA PHE A 166 8.15 -8.79 -11.51
C PHE A 166 8.77 -9.80 -10.53
N PHE A 167 7.94 -10.46 -9.73
CA PHE A 167 8.37 -11.43 -8.71
C PHE A 167 7.66 -12.77 -8.85
N PRO A 168 8.28 -13.87 -8.35
CA PRO A 168 7.59 -15.14 -8.21
C PRO A 168 6.48 -15.05 -7.17
N ALA A 169 5.45 -15.89 -7.29
CA ALA A 169 4.40 -16.01 -6.28
C ALA A 169 5.00 -16.40 -4.91
N ALA A 170 4.58 -15.74 -3.85
CA ALA A 170 4.97 -16.08 -2.50
C ALA A 170 4.23 -17.32 -2.00
N ARG A 171 4.89 -18.10 -1.14
CA ARG A 171 4.28 -19.26 -0.48
C ARG A 171 4.17 -18.96 1.02
N VAL A 172 2.96 -18.86 1.52
CA VAL A 172 2.67 -18.57 2.92
C VAL A 172 1.57 -19.51 3.40
N ASP A 173 1.81 -20.26 4.44
CA ASP A 173 0.85 -21.18 5.07
C ASP A 173 0.09 -22.07 4.05
N GLY A 174 0.83 -22.65 3.11
CA GLY A 174 0.27 -23.52 2.06
C GLY A 174 -0.45 -22.79 0.91
N HIS A 175 -0.59 -21.48 0.98
CA HIS A 175 -1.17 -20.65 -0.08
C HIS A 175 -0.11 -20.22 -1.11
N ARG A 176 -0.53 -20.01 -2.35
CA ARG A 176 0.27 -19.41 -3.43
C ARG A 176 -0.27 -18.03 -3.71
N LEU A 177 0.42 -17.02 -3.18
CA LEU A 177 -0.07 -15.66 -3.14
C LEU A 177 0.69 -14.77 -4.13
N ILE A 178 -0.04 -13.89 -4.77
CA ILE A 178 0.49 -12.80 -5.59
C ILE A 178 -0.02 -11.46 -5.04
N ASP A 179 0.57 -10.39 -5.56
CA ASP A 179 0.32 -9.01 -5.16
C ASP A 179 -1.19 -8.68 -5.10
N GLY A 180 -1.58 -8.02 -4.01
CA GLY A 180 -2.95 -7.53 -3.81
C GLY A 180 -3.38 -6.49 -4.83
N GLY A 181 -2.42 -5.81 -5.48
CA GLY A 181 -2.69 -4.80 -6.50
C GLY A 181 -3.45 -5.29 -7.71
N VAL A 182 -3.51 -6.61 -7.95
CA VAL A 182 -4.31 -7.19 -9.03
C VAL A 182 -5.82 -6.98 -8.85
N TRP A 183 -6.30 -6.70 -7.61
CA TRP A 183 -7.72 -6.51 -7.33
C TRP A 183 -8.02 -5.35 -6.37
N ALA A 184 -7.09 -4.98 -5.49
CA ALA A 184 -7.25 -3.93 -4.47
C ALA A 184 -5.97 -3.08 -4.39
N ASN A 185 -5.50 -2.49 -5.51
CA ASN A 185 -4.31 -1.64 -5.51
C ASN A 185 -4.50 -0.43 -4.58
N ASN A 186 -5.68 0.16 -4.56
CA ASN A 186 -6.14 1.07 -3.52
C ASN A 186 -6.97 0.28 -2.49
N PRO A 187 -6.49 0.11 -1.24
CA PRO A 187 -7.14 -0.73 -0.26
C PRO A 187 -8.28 -0.04 0.52
N SER A 188 -8.68 1.18 0.17
CA SER A 188 -9.68 1.96 0.93
C SER A 188 -11.00 1.22 1.10
N VAL A 189 -11.54 0.61 0.02
CA VAL A 189 -12.79 -0.18 0.11
C VAL A 189 -12.64 -1.37 1.06
N VAL A 190 -11.49 -2.06 1.00
CA VAL A 190 -11.22 -3.22 1.87
C VAL A 190 -11.19 -2.79 3.34
N ALA A 191 -10.56 -1.64 3.62
CA ALA A 191 -10.49 -1.08 4.96
C ALA A 191 -11.86 -0.60 5.48
N VAL A 192 -12.65 0.09 4.64
CA VAL A 192 -14.02 0.50 4.99
C VAL A 192 -14.90 -0.72 5.25
N ALA A 193 -14.81 -1.75 4.39
CA ALA A 193 -15.54 -3.00 4.59
C ALA A 193 -15.14 -3.69 5.90
N GLU A 194 -13.87 -3.69 6.26
CA GLU A 194 -13.37 -4.23 7.53
C GLU A 194 -13.94 -3.46 8.73
N ALA A 195 -13.88 -2.13 8.70
CA ALA A 195 -14.41 -1.28 9.76
C ALA A 195 -15.92 -1.51 9.98
N VAL A 196 -16.69 -1.59 8.90
CA VAL A 196 -18.15 -1.79 8.99
C VAL A 196 -18.52 -3.21 9.38
N SER A 197 -17.97 -4.23 8.68
CA SER A 197 -18.46 -5.61 8.79
C SER A 197 -17.82 -6.41 9.92
N VAL A 198 -16.62 -6.02 10.35
CA VAL A 198 -15.88 -6.72 11.42
C VAL A 198 -15.88 -5.91 12.70
N LEU A 199 -15.60 -4.61 12.64
CA LEU A 199 -15.54 -3.77 13.82
C LEU A 199 -16.87 -3.10 14.18
N GLY A 200 -17.90 -3.22 13.32
CA GLY A 200 -19.24 -2.67 13.59
C GLY A 200 -19.33 -1.15 13.54
N VAL A 201 -18.36 -0.49 12.88
CA VAL A 201 -18.32 0.97 12.77
C VAL A 201 -19.35 1.46 11.76
N PRO A 202 -20.24 2.41 12.10
CA PRO A 202 -21.18 2.97 11.12
C PRO A 202 -20.42 3.79 10.07
N LEU A 203 -20.87 3.73 8.81
CA LEU A 203 -20.23 4.47 7.69
C LEU A 203 -20.10 5.97 8.00
N SER A 204 -21.09 6.57 8.66
CA SER A 204 -21.10 8.00 9.03
C SER A 204 -20.04 8.41 10.05
N ALA A 205 -19.38 7.44 10.70
CA ALA A 205 -18.27 7.70 11.63
C ALA A 205 -16.89 7.52 10.95
N ILE A 206 -16.85 6.93 9.76
CA ILE A 206 -15.59 6.60 9.09
C ILE A 206 -15.06 7.80 8.34
N ARG A 207 -13.77 8.06 8.52
CA ARG A 207 -12.99 9.01 7.76
C ARG A 207 -11.76 8.34 7.16
N VAL A 208 -11.48 8.57 5.88
CA VAL A 208 -10.40 7.90 5.15
C VAL A 208 -9.36 8.91 4.69
N LEU A 209 -8.10 8.68 5.04
CA LEU A 209 -6.95 9.25 4.37
C LEU A 209 -6.34 8.18 3.46
N ASN A 210 -6.40 8.40 2.17
CA ASN A 210 -5.72 7.56 1.18
C ASN A 210 -4.47 8.26 0.66
N ILE A 211 -3.33 7.57 0.71
CA ILE A 211 -2.08 8.09 0.14
C ILE A 211 -1.70 7.23 -1.07
N GLY A 212 -1.58 7.89 -2.22
CA GLY A 212 -1.15 7.30 -3.47
C GLY A 212 0.37 7.17 -3.58
N THR A 213 0.82 6.70 -4.74
CA THR A 213 2.24 6.48 -5.05
C THR A 213 2.68 7.21 -6.33
N THR A 214 2.18 8.40 -6.59
CA THR A 214 2.26 9.17 -7.82
C THR A 214 1.38 8.61 -8.95
N GLU A 215 0.37 9.37 -9.30
CA GLU A 215 -0.54 9.05 -10.40
C GLU A 215 0.04 9.57 -11.72
N SER A 216 0.13 8.68 -12.72
CA SER A 216 0.60 9.08 -14.05
C SER A 216 -0.56 9.55 -14.92
N VAL A 217 -0.35 10.64 -15.67
CA VAL A 217 -1.27 11.03 -16.75
C VAL A 217 -1.15 9.99 -17.87
N SER A 218 -2.05 9.01 -17.86
CA SER A 218 -2.08 7.95 -18.85
C SER A 218 -2.81 8.40 -20.09
N HIS A 219 -2.11 8.51 -21.22
CA HIS A 219 -2.72 8.67 -22.54
C HIS A 219 -2.66 7.33 -23.27
N HIS A 220 -3.78 6.62 -23.26
CA HIS A 220 -3.88 5.40 -24.06
C HIS A 220 -3.99 5.77 -25.56
N PRO A 221 -3.09 5.25 -26.40
CA PRO A 221 -3.12 5.57 -27.83
C PRO A 221 -4.38 5.00 -28.47
N LYS A 222 -5.00 5.76 -29.39
CA LYS A 222 -6.24 5.39 -30.11
C LYS A 222 -6.19 4.02 -30.80
N ARG A 223 -4.98 3.50 -31.09
CA ARG A 223 -4.83 2.13 -31.62
C ARG A 223 -5.38 1.03 -30.69
N LEU A 224 -5.63 1.33 -29.42
CA LEU A 224 -6.23 0.36 -28.48
C LEU A 224 -7.75 0.25 -28.67
N ASP A 225 -8.42 1.26 -29.25
CA ASP A 225 -9.88 1.25 -29.44
C ASP A 225 -10.33 0.04 -30.29
N ASN A 226 -9.51 -0.35 -31.27
CA ASN A 226 -9.73 -1.52 -32.12
C ASN A 226 -8.59 -2.55 -31.99
N GLY A 227 -7.85 -2.52 -30.86
CA GLY A 227 -6.69 -3.37 -30.63
C GLY A 227 -7.08 -4.81 -30.27
N GLY A 228 -6.37 -5.79 -30.86
CA GLY A 228 -6.39 -7.17 -30.44
C GLY A 228 -5.33 -7.47 -29.37
N PHE A 229 -5.07 -8.79 -29.19
CA PHE A 229 -4.14 -9.26 -28.15
C PHE A 229 -2.75 -8.60 -28.20
N ILE A 230 -2.18 -8.43 -29.40
CA ILE A 230 -0.83 -7.86 -29.56
C ILE A 230 -0.76 -6.41 -29.07
N GLN A 231 -1.78 -5.60 -29.35
CA GLN A 231 -1.84 -4.20 -28.94
C GLN A 231 -2.06 -4.07 -27.43
N TRP A 232 -2.90 -4.94 -26.86
CA TRP A 232 -3.25 -4.93 -25.43
C TRP A 232 -2.26 -5.66 -24.53
N ALA A 233 -1.45 -6.58 -25.04
CA ALA A 233 -0.55 -7.43 -24.24
C ALA A 233 0.37 -6.63 -23.29
N LYS A 234 0.88 -5.48 -23.74
CA LYS A 234 1.75 -4.63 -22.89
C LYS A 234 0.97 -3.73 -21.94
N PRO A 235 -0.07 -2.97 -22.36
CA PRO A 235 -0.75 -2.02 -21.48
C PRO A 235 -1.79 -2.67 -20.54
N ILE A 236 -2.25 -3.90 -20.79
CA ILE A 236 -3.36 -4.49 -20.03
C ILE A 236 -3.08 -4.57 -18.52
N GLY A 237 -1.86 -4.95 -18.14
CA GLY A 237 -1.50 -5.07 -16.71
C GLY A 237 -1.57 -3.73 -15.97
N SER A 238 -0.97 -2.68 -16.53
CA SER A 238 -1.01 -1.33 -15.94
C SER A 238 -2.43 -0.76 -15.95
N THR A 239 -3.19 -0.99 -17.01
CA THR A 239 -4.60 -0.56 -17.11
C THR A 239 -5.48 -1.21 -16.04
N LEU A 240 -5.30 -2.52 -15.79
CA LEU A 240 -6.06 -3.22 -14.75
C LEU A 240 -5.71 -2.73 -13.33
N ILE A 241 -4.43 -2.48 -13.05
CA ILE A 241 -4.01 -1.93 -11.77
C ILE A 241 -4.57 -0.51 -11.58
N GLU A 242 -4.50 0.34 -12.61
CA GLU A 242 -5.07 1.69 -12.57
C GLU A 242 -6.59 1.65 -12.39
N ALA A 243 -7.29 0.80 -13.13
CA ALA A 243 -8.74 0.64 -13.02
C ALA A 243 -9.14 0.14 -11.62
N SER A 244 -8.41 -0.83 -11.07
CA SER A 244 -8.60 -1.32 -9.69
C SER A 244 -8.40 -0.20 -8.66
N SER A 245 -7.34 0.61 -8.82
CA SER A 245 -7.06 1.72 -7.90
C SER A 245 -8.15 2.78 -7.94
N ARG A 246 -8.51 3.28 -9.13
CA ARG A 246 -9.56 4.30 -9.31
C ARG A 246 -10.94 3.79 -8.92
N GLY A 247 -11.26 2.54 -9.25
CA GLY A 247 -12.51 1.90 -8.84
C GLY A 247 -12.63 1.76 -7.33
N GLY A 248 -11.55 1.33 -6.66
CA GLY A 248 -11.48 1.26 -5.20
C GLY A 248 -11.65 2.63 -4.54
N GLN A 249 -10.92 3.64 -5.03
CA GLN A 249 -11.04 5.02 -4.55
C GLN A 249 -12.48 5.53 -4.66
N GLY A 250 -13.04 5.52 -5.88
CA GLY A 250 -14.38 6.09 -6.12
C GLY A 250 -15.48 5.36 -5.35
N THR A 251 -15.33 4.04 -5.17
CA THR A 251 -16.28 3.26 -4.35
C THR A 251 -16.18 3.64 -2.87
N ALA A 252 -14.97 3.76 -2.32
CA ALA A 252 -14.77 4.16 -0.91
C ALA A 252 -15.31 5.58 -0.66
N GLU A 253 -14.99 6.52 -1.56
CA GLU A 253 -15.50 7.90 -1.52
C GLU A 253 -17.03 7.94 -1.54
N HIS A 254 -17.67 7.09 -2.36
CA HIS A 254 -19.14 6.96 -2.38
C HIS A 254 -19.72 6.37 -1.09
N MET A 255 -18.99 5.45 -0.45
CA MET A 255 -19.46 4.80 0.79
C MET A 255 -19.43 5.74 1.99
N VAL A 256 -18.34 6.50 2.17
CA VAL A 256 -18.14 7.36 3.36
C VAL A 256 -18.61 8.81 3.13
N GLY A 257 -18.77 9.25 1.89
CA GLY A 257 -19.01 10.63 1.50
C GLY A 257 -17.74 11.38 1.12
N ARG A 258 -17.88 12.35 0.22
CA ARG A 258 -16.73 13.14 -0.28
C ARG A 258 -16.05 13.95 0.81
N GLU A 259 -16.80 14.39 1.79
CA GLU A 259 -16.35 15.18 2.93
C GLU A 259 -15.55 14.37 3.96
N ASP A 260 -15.62 13.03 3.89
CA ASP A 260 -14.93 12.10 4.78
C ASP A 260 -13.90 11.22 4.05
N PHE A 261 -13.55 11.58 2.79
CA PHE A 261 -12.51 10.91 2.01
C PHE A 261 -11.49 11.90 1.45
N TRP A 262 -10.24 11.76 1.82
CA TRP A 262 -9.11 12.55 1.31
C TRP A 262 -8.11 11.66 0.59
N ARG A 263 -7.70 12.08 -0.63
CA ARG A 263 -6.62 11.45 -1.36
C ARG A 263 -5.43 12.37 -1.44
N PHE A 264 -4.30 11.89 -0.92
CA PHE A 264 -2.99 12.54 -1.03
C PHE A 264 -2.17 11.85 -2.09
N ASP A 265 -2.00 12.49 -3.23
CA ASP A 265 -1.24 11.95 -4.35
C ASP A 265 -0.64 13.09 -5.18
N ALA A 266 0.29 12.76 -6.06
CA ALA A 266 0.85 13.70 -7.01
C ALA A 266 0.61 13.23 -8.43
N LEU A 267 0.12 14.14 -9.27
CA LEU A 267 -0.05 13.87 -10.70
C LEU A 267 1.30 14.14 -11.41
N VAL A 268 1.82 13.12 -12.09
CA VAL A 268 3.11 13.21 -12.79
C VAL A 268 2.98 12.87 -14.27
N PRO A 269 3.88 13.38 -15.15
CA PRO A 269 3.90 12.98 -16.56
C PRO A 269 4.05 11.47 -16.71
N GLY A 270 3.34 10.90 -17.70
CA GLY A 270 3.40 9.47 -17.99
C GLY A 270 4.84 9.02 -18.32
N GLY A 271 5.29 7.94 -17.66
CA GLY A 271 6.64 7.38 -17.86
C GLY A 271 7.76 8.05 -17.06
N LEU A 272 7.46 9.05 -16.22
CA LEU A 272 8.46 9.67 -15.34
C LEU A 272 8.90 8.68 -14.26
N TYR A 273 7.96 7.99 -13.63
CA TYR A 273 8.21 6.94 -12.65
C TYR A 273 7.53 5.64 -13.06
N GLU A 274 8.27 4.53 -12.91
CA GLU A 274 7.77 3.17 -13.16
C GLU A 274 7.75 2.37 -11.84
N LEU A 275 7.10 1.21 -11.82
CA LEU A 275 7.01 0.36 -10.64
C LEU A 275 8.38 -0.07 -10.09
N ASP A 276 9.37 -0.17 -10.96
CA ASP A 276 10.74 -0.57 -10.62
C ASP A 276 11.77 0.55 -10.85
N SER A 277 11.31 1.80 -11.04
CA SER A 277 12.19 2.90 -11.41
C SER A 277 11.67 4.24 -10.98
N VAL A 278 12.38 4.81 -10.01
CA VAL A 278 12.20 6.20 -9.58
C VAL A 278 13.56 6.89 -9.47
N ASP A 279 13.58 8.21 -9.63
CA ASP A 279 14.68 9.03 -9.15
C ASP A 279 14.37 9.43 -7.70
N ALA A 280 15.26 9.08 -6.77
CA ALA A 280 15.00 9.28 -5.35
C ALA A 280 14.99 10.77 -4.96
N GLU A 281 15.84 11.58 -5.59
CA GLU A 281 15.91 13.02 -5.33
C GLU A 281 14.64 13.71 -5.82
N ASP A 282 14.23 13.41 -7.07
CA ASP A 282 13.02 13.97 -7.67
C ASP A 282 11.76 13.61 -6.86
N ILE A 283 11.61 12.34 -6.48
CA ILE A 283 10.41 11.88 -5.76
C ILE A 283 10.37 12.42 -4.33
N THR A 284 11.52 12.60 -3.68
CA THR A 284 11.62 13.24 -2.36
C THR A 284 11.27 14.71 -2.43
N GLY A 285 11.74 15.42 -3.45
CA GLY A 285 11.37 16.81 -3.72
C GLY A 285 9.89 16.99 -3.98
N LEU A 286 9.29 16.08 -4.75
CA LEU A 286 7.85 16.05 -5.02
C LEU A 286 7.04 15.80 -3.73
N ALA A 287 7.44 14.82 -2.92
CA ALA A 287 6.79 14.53 -1.64
C ALA A 287 6.85 15.74 -0.69
N ALA A 288 7.98 16.44 -0.62
CA ALA A 288 8.13 17.65 0.16
C ALA A 288 7.26 18.81 -0.34
N SER A 289 7.01 18.91 -1.64
CA SER A 289 6.09 19.91 -2.21
C SER A 289 4.65 19.58 -1.84
N VAL A 290 4.23 18.34 -2.06
CA VAL A 290 2.88 17.88 -1.79
C VAL A 290 2.56 17.94 -0.29
N SER A 291 3.48 17.55 0.59
CA SER A 291 3.25 17.60 2.04
C SER A 291 2.94 19.01 2.55
N ARG A 292 3.52 20.06 1.96
CA ARG A 292 3.23 21.44 2.34
C ARG A 292 1.77 21.85 2.11
N GLU A 293 1.14 21.30 1.07
CA GLU A 293 -0.28 21.52 0.80
C GLU A 293 -1.16 20.64 1.70
N LEU A 294 -0.66 19.47 2.06
CA LEU A 294 -1.40 18.46 2.80
C LEU A 294 -1.30 18.60 4.31
N SER A 295 -0.20 19.16 4.84
CA SER A 295 -0.01 19.35 6.29
C SER A 295 -1.13 20.15 6.94
N PRO A 296 -1.60 21.28 6.38
CA PRO A 296 -2.76 22.00 6.95
C PRO A 296 -4.04 21.16 6.93
N ILE A 297 -4.31 20.47 5.81
CA ILE A 297 -5.50 19.60 5.68
C ILE A 297 -5.46 18.47 6.71
N TYR A 298 -4.29 17.83 6.86
CA TYR A 298 -4.10 16.78 7.87
C TYR A 298 -4.32 17.32 9.29
N ALA A 299 -3.74 18.47 9.61
CA ALA A 299 -3.86 19.11 10.93
C ALA A 299 -5.33 19.41 11.27
N ASP A 300 -6.07 19.98 10.32
CA ASP A 300 -7.46 20.37 10.54
C ASP A 300 -8.41 19.16 10.58
N THR A 301 -8.07 18.09 9.84
CA THR A 301 -9.01 16.99 9.59
C THR A 301 -8.73 15.77 10.44
N PHE A 302 -7.46 15.37 10.58
CA PHE A 302 -7.06 14.08 11.16
C PHE A 302 -6.37 14.20 12.51
N ALA A 303 -5.52 15.21 12.70
CA ALA A 303 -4.66 15.32 13.87
C ALA A 303 -5.42 15.50 15.20
N GLY A 304 -6.66 15.98 15.15
CA GLY A 304 -7.52 16.15 16.33
C GLY A 304 -8.08 14.83 16.90
N HIS A 305 -8.01 13.74 16.16
CA HIS A 305 -8.41 12.42 16.64
C HIS A 305 -7.19 11.64 17.17
N ARG A 306 -7.39 10.96 18.29
CA ARG A 306 -6.43 10.00 18.80
C ARG A 306 -7.06 8.60 18.82
N ALA A 307 -6.51 7.73 18.00
CA ALA A 307 -6.93 6.33 17.97
C ALA A 307 -6.67 5.67 19.34
N PRO A 308 -7.62 4.91 19.88
CA PRO A 308 -7.40 4.16 21.10
C PRO A 308 -6.28 3.14 20.93
N ASP A 309 -5.57 2.88 22.04
CA ASP A 309 -4.52 1.87 22.07
C ASP A 309 -5.09 0.52 21.60
N TYR A 310 -4.36 -0.10 20.68
CA TYR A 310 -4.70 -1.40 20.16
C TYR A 310 -3.90 -2.48 20.90
N SER A 311 -4.62 -3.43 21.46
CA SER A 311 -4.05 -4.67 22.00
C SER A 311 -4.56 -5.84 21.16
N PRO A 312 -3.67 -6.67 20.59
CA PRO A 312 -4.08 -7.86 19.86
C PRO A 312 -4.93 -8.78 20.72
N LEU A 313 -6.04 -9.24 20.20
CA LEU A 313 -6.84 -10.29 20.83
C LEU A 313 -6.10 -11.61 20.62
N ALA A 314 -5.18 -11.86 21.48
CA ALA A 314 -4.25 -13.00 21.66
C ALA A 314 -4.28 -14.15 20.64
N GLY A 315 -3.13 -14.69 20.35
CA GLY A 315 -2.95 -16.06 19.85
C GLY A 315 -3.08 -17.11 20.94
#